data_c7814ff7c837d24fcd93ff8f46ff4efb
#
_entry.id   c7814ff7c837d24fcd93ff8f46ff4efb
#
_cell.length_a   1.000
_cell.length_b   1.000
_cell.length_c   1.000
_cell.angle_alpha   90.00
_cell.angle_beta   90.00
_cell.angle_gamma   90.00
#
_symmetry.space_group_name_H-M   'P 1'
#
loop_
_entity.id
_entity.type
_entity.pdbx_description
1 polymer ?
#
loop_
_entity_poly.entity_id
_entity_poly.type
_entity_poly.pdbx_seq_one_letter_code
_entity_poly.pdbx_strand_id
1 'polypeptide(L)'
;YRVEFGKSRTLSKGSDITLVGISFTVIDCINAKKLLKEKSIKAEVIDLLSIQPLDILKIVSSVKKTKKLLIVENDWINCGVSSEIISRLVEKYKVKFEVKRIGYLFTPCPTTITLEESFYPSPEKIAEISYEMVTKKKNWKPKKIKIKEIEEFKGPF
;
A
#
# COMPACT_ATOMS: atom_id res chain seq x y z
N TYR A 1 5.33 17.16 17.15
CA TYR A 1 4.75 15.90 16.66
C TYR A 1 5.64 14.75 17.13
N ARG A 2 5.09 13.85 17.93
CA ARG A 2 5.80 12.66 18.42
C ARG A 2 5.08 11.42 17.92
N VAL A 3 5.83 10.46 17.38
CA VAL A 3 5.35 9.14 17.01
C VAL A 3 5.94 8.13 17.98
N GLU A 4 5.08 7.29 18.55
CA GLU A 4 5.53 6.22 19.44
C GLU A 4 6.26 5.15 18.63
N PHE A 5 7.47 4.81 19.05
CA PHE A 5 8.28 3.81 18.37
C PHE A 5 7.62 2.43 18.41
N GLY A 6 7.60 1.74 17.28
CA GLY A 6 6.95 0.43 17.16
C GLY A 6 5.41 0.47 17.07
N LYS A 7 4.82 1.64 16.84
CA LYS A 7 3.37 1.79 16.59
C LYS A 7 3.09 2.25 15.17
N SER A 8 2.11 1.61 14.55
CA SER A 8 1.57 2.01 13.26
C SER A 8 0.45 3.03 13.41
N ARG A 9 0.17 3.80 12.36
CA ARG A 9 -0.96 4.74 12.33
C ARG A 9 -2.03 4.30 11.34
N THR A 10 -3.29 4.38 11.75
CA THR A 10 -4.42 4.29 10.83
C THR A 10 -4.72 5.70 10.32
N LEU A 11 -4.36 5.97 9.07
CA LEU A 11 -4.56 7.27 8.42
C LEU A 11 -5.99 7.41 7.87
N SER A 12 -6.64 6.30 7.64
CA SER A 12 -8.01 6.26 7.14
C SER A 12 -8.69 4.98 7.58
N LYS A 13 -9.91 5.09 8.09
CA LYS A 13 -10.76 3.94 8.38
C LYS A 13 -11.47 3.45 7.12
N GLY A 14 -11.64 2.14 6.98
CA GLY A 14 -12.35 1.47 5.89
C GLY A 14 -12.84 0.09 6.29
N SER A 15 -13.69 -0.50 5.44
CA SER A 15 -14.32 -1.80 5.70
C SER A 15 -14.05 -2.84 4.61
N ASP A 16 -13.61 -2.42 3.42
CA ASP A 16 -13.62 -3.28 2.23
C ASP A 16 -12.26 -3.87 1.91
N ILE A 17 -11.19 -3.12 2.21
CA ILE A 17 -9.79 -3.54 2.00
C ILE A 17 -8.86 -2.79 2.96
N THR A 18 -7.80 -3.47 3.41
CA THR A 18 -6.69 -2.89 4.16
C THR A 18 -5.52 -2.64 3.21
N LEU A 19 -5.06 -1.40 3.15
CA LEU A 19 -3.84 -0.98 2.48
C LEU A 19 -2.77 -0.72 3.53
N VAL A 20 -1.64 -1.41 3.45
CA VAL A 20 -0.48 -1.16 4.31
C VAL A 20 0.59 -0.53 3.46
N GLY A 21 0.91 0.73 3.74
CA GLY A 21 2.01 1.44 3.11
C GLY A 21 3.26 1.43 3.99
N ILE A 22 4.42 1.45 3.37
CA ILE A 22 5.73 1.46 4.02
C ILE A 22 6.51 2.64 3.46
N SER A 23 6.95 3.57 4.31
CA SER A 23 7.70 4.75 3.90
C SER A 23 6.91 5.60 2.88
N PHE A 24 7.49 5.96 1.76
CA PHE A 24 6.89 6.83 0.74
C PHE A 24 5.59 6.28 0.15
N THR A 25 5.43 4.95 0.05
CA THR A 25 4.23 4.32 -0.53
C THR A 25 2.95 4.58 0.28
N VAL A 26 3.07 5.11 1.49
CA VAL A 26 1.93 5.56 2.30
C VAL A 26 1.16 6.68 1.59
N ILE A 27 1.88 7.61 0.94
CA ILE A 27 1.27 8.70 0.17
C ILE A 27 0.49 8.13 -1.02
N ASP A 28 1.06 7.13 -1.70
CA ASP A 28 0.41 6.44 -2.82
C ASP A 28 -0.85 5.70 -2.36
N CYS A 29 -0.82 5.06 -1.20
CA CYS A 29 -2.00 4.43 -0.60
C CYS A 29 -3.12 5.44 -0.28
N ILE A 30 -2.77 6.63 0.22
CA ILE A 30 -3.73 7.71 0.47
C ILE A 30 -4.36 8.20 -0.84
N ASN A 31 -3.55 8.38 -1.88
CA ASN A 31 -4.02 8.80 -3.18
C ASN A 31 -4.86 7.71 -3.87
N ALA A 32 -4.43 6.45 -3.80
CA ALA A 32 -5.23 5.31 -4.26
C ALA A 32 -6.61 5.23 -3.58
N LYS A 33 -6.67 5.51 -2.27
CA LYS A 33 -7.96 5.60 -1.55
C LYS A 33 -8.87 6.68 -2.13
N LYS A 34 -8.33 7.84 -2.57
CA LYS A 34 -9.16 8.89 -3.21
C LYS A 34 -9.81 8.37 -4.50
N LEU A 35 -9.04 7.64 -5.32
CA LEU A 35 -9.55 6.98 -6.53
C LEU A 35 -10.61 5.92 -6.22
N LEU A 36 -10.36 5.07 -5.21
CA LEU A 36 -11.28 4.01 -4.79
C LEU A 36 -12.61 4.57 -4.28
N LYS A 37 -12.62 5.79 -3.71
CA LYS A 37 -13.84 6.47 -3.28
C LYS A 37 -14.81 6.71 -4.45
N GLU A 38 -14.32 6.95 -5.66
CA GLU A 38 -15.14 7.09 -6.87
C GLU A 38 -15.93 5.82 -7.20
N LYS A 39 -15.45 4.67 -6.71
CA LYS A 39 -16.11 3.35 -6.84
C LYS A 39 -16.80 2.90 -5.55
N SER A 40 -17.01 3.83 -4.61
CA SER A 40 -17.64 3.55 -3.30
C SER A 40 -16.90 2.50 -2.46
N ILE A 41 -15.61 2.26 -2.72
CA ILE A 41 -14.78 1.33 -1.96
C ILE A 41 -14.14 2.06 -0.77
N LYS A 42 -14.35 1.52 0.42
CA LYS A 42 -13.86 2.06 1.70
C LYS A 42 -12.55 1.38 2.09
N ALA A 43 -11.44 1.94 1.65
CA ALA A 43 -10.11 1.44 2.00
C ALA A 43 -9.66 1.96 3.37
N GLU A 44 -9.18 1.05 4.22
CA GLU A 44 -8.43 1.39 5.43
C GLU A 44 -6.96 1.51 5.08
N VAL A 45 -6.34 2.66 5.42
CA VAL A 45 -4.93 2.91 5.14
C VAL A 45 -4.15 2.90 6.44
N ILE A 46 -3.15 2.03 6.53
CA ILE A 46 -2.23 1.89 7.65
C ILE A 46 -0.83 2.30 7.19
N ASP A 47 -0.27 3.26 7.92
CA ASP A 47 1.13 3.66 7.83
C ASP A 47 1.93 2.83 8.83
N LEU A 48 2.85 2.02 8.34
CA LEU A 48 3.57 1.07 9.17
C LEU A 48 4.57 1.73 10.10
N LEU A 49 5.14 2.87 9.74
CA LEU A 49 6.11 3.70 10.48
C LEU A 49 7.39 2.98 10.93
N SER A 50 7.29 1.73 11.37
CA SER A 50 8.40 0.94 11.91
C SER A 50 8.31 -0.50 11.42
N ILE A 51 9.43 -1.02 10.92
CA ILE A 51 9.55 -2.41 10.50
C ILE A 51 9.95 -3.27 11.70
N GLN A 52 10.79 -2.74 12.57
CA GLN A 52 11.23 -3.41 13.79
C GLN A 52 11.31 -2.37 14.93
N PRO A 53 10.51 -2.54 15.99
CA PRO A 53 9.43 -3.53 16.15
C PRO A 53 8.24 -3.28 15.23
N LEU A 54 7.61 -4.38 14.79
CA LEU A 54 6.46 -4.38 13.89
C LEU A 54 5.14 -4.37 14.70
N ASP A 55 4.29 -3.37 14.46
CA ASP A 55 2.93 -3.30 15.05
C ASP A 55 1.96 -4.23 14.30
N ILE A 56 2.20 -5.53 14.42
CA ILE A 56 1.40 -6.55 13.74
C ILE A 56 -0.06 -6.56 14.21
N LEU A 57 -0.33 -6.20 15.48
CA LEU A 57 -1.68 -6.24 16.04
C LEU A 57 -2.63 -5.24 15.36
N LYS A 58 -2.12 -4.09 14.94
CA LYS A 58 -2.86 -3.11 14.17
C LYS A 58 -3.32 -3.72 12.83
N ILE A 59 -2.41 -4.40 12.14
CA ILE A 59 -2.71 -5.06 10.85
C ILE A 59 -3.70 -6.21 11.06
N VAL A 60 -3.48 -7.05 12.09
CA VAL A 60 -4.41 -8.14 12.47
C VAL A 60 -5.83 -7.63 12.65
N SER A 61 -6.00 -6.56 13.42
CA SER A 61 -7.32 -5.97 13.69
C SER A 61 -8.00 -5.50 12.41
N SER A 62 -7.28 -4.81 11.54
CA SER A 62 -7.79 -4.32 10.26
C SER A 62 -8.16 -5.47 9.32
N VAL A 63 -7.25 -6.43 9.13
CA VAL A 63 -7.44 -7.55 8.19
C VAL A 63 -8.55 -8.50 8.66
N LYS A 64 -8.74 -8.71 9.96
CA LYS A 64 -9.89 -9.46 10.49
C LYS A 64 -11.23 -8.85 10.08
N LYS A 65 -11.30 -7.53 9.96
CA LYS A 65 -12.49 -6.77 9.51
C LYS A 65 -12.66 -6.83 8.00
N THR A 66 -11.64 -6.44 7.25
CA THR A 66 -11.72 -6.24 5.79
C THR A 66 -11.59 -7.53 4.98
N LYS A 67 -10.94 -8.57 5.53
CA LYS A 67 -10.62 -9.85 4.88
C LYS A 67 -9.78 -9.72 3.60
N LYS A 68 -9.31 -8.53 3.28
CA LYS A 68 -8.47 -8.22 2.10
C LYS A 68 -7.31 -7.34 2.51
N LEU A 69 -6.11 -7.73 2.10
CA LEU A 69 -4.86 -7.04 2.44
C LEU A 69 -4.07 -6.76 1.17
N LEU A 70 -3.74 -5.51 0.94
CA LEU A 70 -2.76 -5.11 -0.05
C LEU A 70 -1.60 -4.42 0.67
N ILE A 71 -0.40 -4.97 0.54
CA ILE A 71 0.82 -4.38 1.11
C ILE A 71 1.60 -3.74 -0.03
N VAL A 72 1.99 -2.49 0.18
CA VAL A 72 2.74 -1.69 -0.79
C VAL A 72 4.11 -1.38 -0.21
N GLU A 73 5.13 -2.01 -0.77
CA GLU A 73 6.51 -1.89 -0.33
C GLU A 73 7.27 -0.81 -1.11
N ASN A 74 8.19 -0.17 -0.43
CA ASN A 74 9.16 0.75 -1.02
C ASN A 74 10.47 0.00 -1.31
N ASP A 75 10.34 -1.21 -1.84
CA ASP A 75 11.43 -2.14 -2.17
C ASP A 75 10.89 -3.25 -3.07
N TRP A 76 11.74 -4.20 -3.44
CA TRP A 76 11.32 -5.45 -4.08
C TRP A 76 10.48 -6.31 -3.14
N ILE A 77 9.44 -6.94 -3.68
CA ILE A 77 8.61 -7.86 -2.89
C ILE A 77 9.32 -9.18 -2.54
N ASN A 78 10.40 -9.50 -3.26
CA ASN A 78 11.21 -10.68 -2.98
C ASN A 78 12.02 -10.45 -1.70
N CYS A 79 11.82 -11.31 -0.72
CA CYS A 79 12.38 -11.16 0.64
C CYS A 79 11.96 -9.85 1.35
N GLY A 80 10.93 -9.17 0.86
CA GLY A 80 10.42 -7.93 1.43
C GLY A 80 9.67 -8.14 2.75
N VAL A 81 9.45 -7.06 3.46
CA VAL A 81 8.79 -7.05 4.79
C VAL A 81 7.35 -7.55 4.74
N SER A 82 6.70 -7.46 3.58
CA SER A 82 5.36 -8.01 3.38
C SER A 82 5.31 -9.52 3.59
N SER A 83 6.37 -10.24 3.28
CA SER A 83 6.47 -11.68 3.51
C SER A 83 6.39 -12.00 5.01
N GLU A 84 7.11 -11.25 5.84
CA GLU A 84 7.08 -11.39 7.31
C GLU A 84 5.70 -11.04 7.87
N ILE A 85 5.06 -9.98 7.39
CA ILE A 85 3.71 -9.60 7.79
C ILE A 85 2.73 -10.74 7.51
N ILE A 86 2.76 -11.30 6.30
CA ILE A 86 1.88 -12.39 5.88
C ILE A 86 2.12 -13.64 6.71
N SER A 87 3.39 -14.04 6.91
CA SER A 87 3.75 -15.20 7.74
C SER A 87 3.19 -15.06 9.14
N ARG A 88 3.37 -13.92 9.80
CA ARG A 88 2.82 -13.68 11.15
C ARG A 88 1.29 -13.74 11.17
N LEU A 89 0.62 -13.15 10.18
CA LEU A 89 -0.84 -13.19 10.09
C LEU A 89 -1.39 -14.61 9.97
N VAL A 90 -0.72 -15.46 9.21
CA VAL A 90 -1.14 -16.85 8.97
C VAL A 90 -0.71 -17.76 10.12
N GLU A 91 0.56 -17.76 10.47
CA GLU A 91 1.13 -18.72 11.43
C GLU A 91 0.71 -18.41 12.86
N LYS A 92 0.89 -17.18 13.30
CA LYS A 92 0.65 -16.78 14.69
C LYS A 92 -0.80 -16.43 14.96
N TYR A 93 -1.43 -15.66 14.07
CA TYR A 93 -2.76 -15.10 14.33
C TYR A 93 -3.89 -15.86 13.62
N LYS A 94 -3.57 -16.86 12.77
CA LYS A 94 -4.52 -17.70 12.06
C LYS A 94 -5.61 -16.93 11.33
N VAL A 95 -5.27 -15.75 10.78
CA VAL A 95 -6.22 -14.91 10.04
C VAL A 95 -6.44 -15.48 8.64
N LYS A 96 -7.70 -15.59 8.24
CA LYS A 96 -8.09 -15.96 6.86
C LYS A 96 -8.36 -14.69 6.07
N PHE A 97 -7.65 -14.47 4.97
CA PHE A 97 -7.74 -13.27 4.15
C PHE A 97 -7.20 -13.51 2.74
N GLU A 98 -7.62 -12.66 1.81
CA GLU A 98 -7.01 -12.55 0.50
C GLU A 98 -5.88 -11.52 0.56
N VAL A 99 -4.74 -11.80 -0.07
CA VAL A 99 -3.59 -10.90 -0.05
C VAL A 99 -3.00 -10.71 -1.44
N LYS A 100 -2.59 -9.48 -1.72
CA LYS A 100 -1.67 -9.13 -2.79
C LYS A 100 -0.56 -8.22 -2.25
N ARG A 101 0.57 -8.21 -2.97
CA ARG A 101 1.74 -7.38 -2.66
C ARG A 101 2.11 -6.58 -3.90
N ILE A 102 2.53 -5.35 -3.69
CA ILE A 102 3.09 -4.49 -4.73
C ILE A 102 4.41 -3.93 -4.19
N GLY A 103 5.42 -3.90 -5.01
CA GLY A 103 6.70 -3.28 -4.75
C GLY A 103 7.35 -2.90 -6.07
N TYR A 104 8.63 -2.65 -6.05
CA TYR A 104 9.40 -2.34 -7.25
C TYR A 104 9.39 -3.51 -8.24
N LEU A 105 9.52 -3.20 -9.52
CA LEU A 105 9.78 -4.23 -10.53
C LEU A 105 11.10 -4.93 -10.20
N PHE A 106 11.14 -6.25 -10.38
CA PHE A 106 12.35 -7.05 -10.11
C PHE A 106 13.38 -6.88 -11.23
N THR A 107 13.95 -5.69 -11.30
CA THR A 107 14.95 -5.24 -12.27
C THR A 107 15.77 -4.11 -11.65
N PRO A 108 16.98 -3.81 -12.11
CA PRO A 108 17.68 -2.59 -11.73
C PRO A 108 16.83 -1.35 -12.00
N CYS A 109 16.93 -0.34 -11.13
CA CYS A 109 16.19 0.90 -11.33
C CYS A 109 16.64 1.59 -12.62
N PRO A 110 15.72 1.89 -13.55
CA PRO A 110 16.05 2.61 -14.77
C PRO A 110 16.48 4.05 -14.46
N THR A 111 17.40 4.58 -15.26
CA THR A 111 17.85 5.98 -15.14
C THR A 111 17.03 6.95 -16.00
N THR A 112 16.18 6.44 -16.87
CA THR A 112 15.31 7.23 -17.75
C THR A 112 13.96 7.45 -17.08
N ILE A 113 13.52 8.68 -16.92
CA ILE A 113 12.27 9.07 -16.24
C ILE A 113 11.06 8.25 -16.72
N THR A 114 10.92 8.07 -18.04
CA THR A 114 9.78 7.32 -18.62
C THR A 114 9.74 5.84 -18.17
N LEU A 115 10.90 5.20 -18.00
CA LEU A 115 11.00 3.83 -17.52
C LEU A 115 10.91 3.78 -15.99
N GLU A 116 11.46 4.76 -15.31
CA GLU A 116 11.43 4.89 -13.86
C GLU A 116 9.99 4.98 -13.34
N GLU A 117 9.09 5.73 -14.01
CA GLU A 117 7.66 5.78 -13.64
C GLU A 117 6.99 4.40 -13.57
N SER A 118 7.43 3.45 -14.39
CA SER A 118 6.90 2.09 -14.39
C SER A 118 7.54 1.17 -13.34
N PHE A 119 8.70 1.57 -12.80
CA PHE A 119 9.46 0.79 -11.83
C PHE A 119 8.82 0.83 -10.44
N TYR A 120 8.30 1.99 -10.05
CA TYR A 120 7.69 2.22 -8.73
C TYR A 120 6.20 1.85 -8.68
N PRO A 121 5.68 1.47 -7.50
CA PRO A 121 4.24 1.46 -7.27
C PRO A 121 3.62 2.82 -7.56
N SER A 122 2.43 2.85 -8.12
CA SER A 122 1.68 4.10 -8.34
C SER A 122 0.31 4.05 -7.68
N PRO A 123 -0.29 5.21 -7.34
CA PRO A 123 -1.65 5.27 -6.79
C PRO A 123 -2.68 4.59 -7.67
N GLU A 124 -2.53 4.71 -9.00
CA GLU A 124 -3.42 4.09 -9.97
C GLU A 124 -3.32 2.57 -9.92
N LYS A 125 -2.09 2.04 -9.86
CA LYS A 125 -1.88 0.59 -9.79
C LYS A 125 -2.40 0.00 -8.49
N ILE A 126 -2.18 0.69 -7.37
CA ILE A 126 -2.72 0.31 -6.07
C ILE A 126 -4.25 0.30 -6.10
N ALA A 127 -4.87 1.33 -6.68
CA ALA A 127 -6.33 1.43 -6.79
C ALA A 127 -6.91 0.36 -7.73
N GLU A 128 -6.28 0.11 -8.88
CA GLU A 128 -6.69 -0.94 -9.83
C GLU A 128 -6.72 -2.33 -9.16
N ILE A 129 -5.61 -2.69 -8.49
CA ILE A 129 -5.50 -3.98 -7.81
C ILE A 129 -6.49 -4.08 -6.65
N SER A 130 -6.67 -3.01 -5.88
CA SER A 130 -7.64 -2.96 -4.78
C SER A 130 -9.06 -3.14 -5.29
N TYR A 131 -9.42 -2.48 -6.39
CA TYR A 131 -10.71 -2.63 -7.04
C TYR A 131 -10.94 -4.09 -7.49
N GLU A 132 -9.95 -4.72 -8.13
CA GLU A 132 -10.03 -6.13 -8.53
C GLU A 132 -10.24 -7.05 -7.31
N MET A 133 -9.50 -6.82 -6.22
CA MET A 133 -9.64 -7.61 -5.00
C MET A 133 -11.04 -7.49 -4.38
N VAL A 134 -11.62 -6.29 -4.39
CA VAL A 134 -12.93 -6.05 -3.77
C VAL A 134 -14.07 -6.53 -4.66
N THR A 135 -14.06 -6.20 -5.95
CA THR A 135 -15.20 -6.43 -6.86
C THR A 135 -15.11 -7.72 -7.66
N LYS A 136 -13.91 -8.35 -7.71
CA LYS A 136 -13.58 -9.48 -8.60
C LYS A 136 -13.65 -9.16 -10.10
N LYS A 137 -13.67 -7.86 -10.45
CA LYS A 137 -13.74 -7.37 -11.84
C LYS A 137 -12.42 -6.69 -12.22
N LYS A 138 -11.99 -6.84 -13.48
CA LYS A 138 -10.77 -6.25 -14.05
C LYS A 138 -11.07 -5.16 -15.09
N ASN A 139 -12.21 -4.51 -14.97
CA ASN A 139 -12.75 -3.59 -16.00
C ASN A 139 -12.60 -2.11 -15.65
N TRP A 140 -11.79 -1.77 -14.66
CA TRP A 140 -11.59 -0.38 -14.26
C TRP A 140 -10.10 -0.01 -14.27
N LYS A 141 -9.80 1.07 -14.95
CA LYS A 141 -8.49 1.74 -14.91
C LYS A 141 -8.68 3.15 -14.36
N PRO A 142 -8.09 3.48 -13.22
CA PRO A 142 -8.15 4.82 -12.66
C PRO A 142 -7.51 5.86 -13.58
N LYS A 143 -7.97 7.10 -13.52
CA LYS A 143 -7.30 8.22 -14.18
C LYS A 143 -6.01 8.57 -13.45
N LYS A 144 -4.96 8.93 -14.19
CA LYS A 144 -3.71 9.42 -13.58
C LYS A 144 -4.00 10.63 -12.68
N ILE A 145 -3.50 10.58 -11.45
CA ILE A 145 -3.51 11.72 -10.54
C ILE A 145 -2.29 12.58 -10.86
N LYS A 146 -2.51 13.86 -11.19
CA LYS A 146 -1.42 14.84 -11.21
C LYS A 146 -1.05 15.14 -9.75
N ILE A 147 0.06 14.61 -9.28
CA ILE A 147 0.60 14.91 -7.95
C ILE A 147 1.36 16.23 -8.09
N LYS A 148 0.71 17.34 -7.71
CA LYS A 148 1.31 18.70 -7.80
C LYS A 148 2.62 18.83 -7.02
N GLU A 149 2.82 18.03 -5.98
CA GLU A 149 4.00 18.09 -5.10
C GLU A 149 5.30 17.64 -5.79
N ILE A 150 5.24 16.81 -6.83
CA ILE A 150 6.44 16.37 -7.57
C ILE A 150 6.86 17.43 -8.61
N GLU A 151 5.92 18.25 -9.11
CA GLU A 151 6.25 19.32 -10.07
C GLU A 151 6.96 20.53 -9.42
N GLU A 152 6.88 20.69 -8.09
CA GLU A 152 7.51 21.79 -7.35
C GLU A 152 8.92 21.46 -6.82
N PHE A 153 9.32 20.19 -6.77
CA PHE A 153 10.67 19.83 -6.37
C PHE A 153 11.64 20.02 -7.54
N LYS A 154 11.98 21.27 -7.78
CA LYS A 154 13.19 21.63 -8.56
C LYS A 154 14.36 21.43 -7.62
N GLY A 155 15.04 20.29 -7.74
CA GLY A 155 16.25 20.04 -6.98
C GLY A 155 17.26 21.19 -7.08
N PRO A 156 18.27 21.22 -6.18
CA PRO A 156 19.27 22.29 -6.12
C PRO A 156 20.28 22.28 -7.28
N PHE A 157 19.99 21.60 -8.37
CA PHE A 157 20.82 21.52 -9.57
C PHE A 157 20.09 22.03 -10.79
#